data_3dccf6f205d55a12c056be5b1293758f
#
_entry.id   3dccf6f205d55a12c056be5b1293758f
#
_cell.length_a   1.000
_cell.length_b   1.000
_cell.length_c   1.000
_cell.angle_alpha   90.00
_cell.angle_beta   90.00
_cell.angle_gamma   90.00
#
_symmetry.space_group_name_H-M   'P 1'
#
loop_
_entity.id
_entity.type
_entity.pdbx_description
1 polymer ?
#
loop_
_entity_poly.entity_id
_entity_poly.type
_entity_poly.pdbx_seq_one_letter_code
_entity_poly.pdbx_strand_id
1 'polypeptide(L)'
;MAREQFQTLTEPMYYILLALMEECCGVDIMEKVKVISHGRVVVGPGTLYAMLAKFEENGVIRLTASEGRRKSYIITEVGKEMLKQEYERLKTMVLDGSGRV
;
A
#
# COMPACT_ATOMS: atom_id res chain seq x y z
N MET A 1 5.98 4.93 16.21
CA MET A 1 5.28 5.65 15.13
C MET A 1 5.37 4.84 13.85
N ALA A 2 4.31 4.83 13.07
CA ALA A 2 4.28 4.06 11.81
C ALA A 2 5.39 4.50 10.85
N ARG A 3 5.68 5.79 10.77
CA ARG A 3 6.69 6.31 9.84
C ARG A 3 8.11 5.85 10.21
N GLU A 4 8.36 5.61 11.49
CA GLU A 4 9.66 5.08 11.92
C GLU A 4 9.82 3.63 11.46
N GLN A 5 8.73 2.87 11.48
CA GLN A 5 8.70 1.48 11.03
C GLN A 5 8.83 1.39 9.51
N PHE A 6 8.22 2.34 8.78
CA PHE A 6 8.18 2.35 7.33
C PHE A 6 8.80 3.64 6.80
N GLN A 7 10.13 3.80 6.94
CA GLN A 7 10.80 5.01 6.42
C GLN A 7 10.68 5.11 4.92
N THR A 8 10.76 3.97 4.24
CA THR A 8 10.49 3.87 2.80
C THR A 8 9.54 2.71 2.58
N LEU A 9 8.76 2.80 1.52
CA LEU A 9 7.88 1.72 1.13
C LEU A 9 8.51 0.94 -0.03
N THR A 10 8.41 -0.38 0.04
CA THR A 10 8.77 -1.19 -1.11
C THR A 10 7.73 -0.96 -2.20
N GLU A 11 8.05 -1.34 -3.42
CA GLU A 11 7.10 -1.18 -4.53
C GLU A 11 5.76 -1.89 -4.24
N PRO A 12 5.74 -3.16 -3.81
CA PRO A 12 4.47 -3.79 -3.47
C PRO A 12 3.70 -3.07 -2.36
N MET A 13 4.38 -2.60 -1.32
CA MET A 13 3.73 -1.88 -0.22
C MET A 13 3.04 -0.62 -0.72
N TYR A 14 3.73 0.13 -1.58
CA TYR A 14 3.20 1.35 -2.16
C TYR A 14 1.90 1.07 -2.93
N TYR A 15 1.92 0.05 -3.78
CA TYR A 15 0.74 -0.29 -4.59
C TYR A 15 -0.41 -0.86 -3.76
N ILE A 16 -0.11 -1.60 -2.70
CA ILE A 16 -1.16 -2.09 -1.79
C ILE A 16 -1.87 -0.90 -1.13
N LEU A 17 -1.11 0.10 -0.68
CA LEU A 17 -1.72 1.28 -0.06
C LEU A 17 -2.50 2.11 -1.07
N LEU A 18 -2.03 2.21 -2.32
CA LEU A 18 -2.81 2.85 -3.38
C LEU A 18 -4.15 2.14 -3.57
N ALA A 19 -4.14 0.81 -3.58
CA ALA A 19 -5.36 0.03 -3.73
C ALA A 19 -6.34 0.26 -2.58
N LEU A 20 -5.82 0.52 -1.39
CA LEU A 20 -6.62 0.71 -0.17
C LEU A 20 -7.06 2.15 0.07
N MET A 21 -6.85 3.04 -0.89
CA MET A 21 -7.47 4.37 -0.86
C MET A 21 -8.99 4.23 -0.83
N GLU A 22 -9.49 3.12 -1.35
CA GLU A 22 -10.90 2.73 -1.26
C GLU A 22 -10.97 1.40 -0.52
N GLU A 23 -12.07 1.16 0.18
CA GLU A 23 -12.31 -0.11 0.88
C GLU A 23 -12.19 -1.30 -0.09
N CYS A 24 -11.47 -2.34 0.32
CA CYS A 24 -11.21 -3.47 -0.55
C CYS A 24 -10.90 -4.72 0.25
N CYS A 25 -11.37 -5.87 -0.20
CA CYS A 25 -11.02 -7.16 0.42
C CYS A 25 -9.74 -7.71 -0.20
N GLY A 26 -9.10 -8.66 0.52
CA GLY A 26 -7.80 -9.20 0.13
C GLY A 26 -7.68 -9.65 -1.30
N VAL A 27 -8.66 -10.43 -1.78
CA VAL A 27 -8.63 -10.94 -3.17
C VAL A 27 -8.65 -9.80 -4.17
N ASP A 28 -9.49 -8.80 -3.92
CA ASP A 28 -9.62 -7.65 -4.82
C ASP A 28 -8.40 -6.73 -4.76
N ILE A 29 -7.71 -6.68 -3.62
CA ILE A 29 -6.45 -5.91 -3.51
C ILE A 29 -5.42 -6.45 -4.50
N MET A 30 -5.27 -7.77 -4.57
CA MET A 30 -4.31 -8.38 -5.50
C MET A 30 -4.60 -7.98 -6.94
N GLU A 31 -5.86 -8.01 -7.34
CA GLU A 31 -6.26 -7.62 -8.68
C GLU A 31 -6.05 -6.12 -8.92
N LYS A 32 -6.41 -5.28 -7.95
CA LYS A 32 -6.22 -3.83 -8.06
C LYS A 32 -4.74 -3.46 -8.21
N VAL A 33 -3.86 -4.10 -7.45
CA VAL A 33 -2.42 -3.85 -7.55
C VAL A 33 -1.93 -4.15 -8.96
N LYS A 34 -2.38 -5.26 -9.52
CA LYS A 34 -2.01 -5.65 -10.87
C LYS A 34 -2.49 -4.63 -11.90
N VAL A 35 -3.74 -4.18 -11.76
CA VAL A 35 -4.34 -3.20 -12.67
C VAL A 35 -3.64 -1.84 -12.58
N ILE A 36 -3.48 -1.33 -11.36
CA ILE A 36 -2.86 -0.01 -11.14
C ILE A 36 -1.42 0.01 -11.66
N SER A 37 -0.68 -1.08 -11.49
CA SER A 37 0.71 -1.16 -11.91
C SER A 37 0.87 -1.57 -13.38
N HIS A 38 -0.23 -1.71 -14.11
CA HIS A 38 -0.21 -2.17 -15.50
C HIS A 38 0.48 -3.53 -15.65
N GLY A 39 0.24 -4.42 -14.70
CA GLY A 39 0.79 -5.77 -14.67
C GLY A 39 2.22 -5.89 -14.18
N ARG A 40 2.87 -4.76 -13.87
CA ARG A 40 4.28 -4.78 -13.43
C ARG A 40 4.47 -5.36 -12.03
N VAL A 41 3.47 -5.20 -11.17
CA VAL A 41 3.55 -5.68 -9.79
C VAL A 41 2.47 -6.72 -9.57
N VAL A 42 2.90 -7.91 -9.17
CA VAL A 42 1.99 -9.02 -8.85
C VAL A 42 2.31 -9.45 -7.42
N VAL A 43 1.31 -9.40 -6.55
CA VAL A 43 1.46 -9.75 -5.14
C VAL A 43 0.71 -11.05 -4.88
N GLY A 44 1.43 -12.04 -4.37
CA GLY A 44 0.81 -13.31 -3.99
C GLY A 44 0.13 -13.22 -2.63
N PRO A 45 -0.75 -14.19 -2.29
CA PRO A 45 -1.51 -14.12 -1.04
C PRO A 45 -0.65 -14.12 0.21
N GLY A 46 0.41 -14.91 0.25
CA GLY A 46 1.29 -14.94 1.43
C GLY A 46 1.91 -13.59 1.73
N THR A 47 2.46 -12.95 0.70
CA THR A 47 3.06 -11.62 0.82
C THR A 47 2.00 -10.58 1.18
N LEU A 48 0.85 -10.63 0.53
CA LEU A 48 -0.23 -9.69 0.78
C LEU A 48 -0.68 -9.73 2.23
N TYR A 49 -1.03 -10.93 2.73
CA TYR A 49 -1.58 -11.04 4.08
C TYR A 49 -0.55 -10.70 5.16
N ALA A 50 0.72 -10.99 4.92
CA ALA A 50 1.79 -10.59 5.83
C ALA A 50 1.89 -9.06 5.90
N MET A 51 1.79 -8.38 4.75
CA MET A 51 1.82 -6.91 4.70
C MET A 51 0.58 -6.28 5.32
N LEU A 52 -0.60 -6.85 5.08
CA LEU A 52 -1.84 -6.33 5.67
C LEU A 52 -1.78 -6.41 7.19
N ALA A 53 -1.29 -7.52 7.73
CA ALA A 53 -1.15 -7.68 9.18
C ALA A 53 -0.23 -6.60 9.76
N LYS A 54 0.91 -6.38 9.11
CA LYS A 54 1.89 -5.39 9.55
C LYS A 54 1.33 -3.97 9.47
N PHE A 55 0.65 -3.64 8.38
CA PHE A 55 0.01 -2.34 8.22
C PHE A 55 -1.08 -2.10 9.27
N GLU A 56 -1.90 -3.11 9.53
CA GLU A 56 -2.97 -3.02 10.53
C GLU A 56 -2.38 -2.80 11.92
N GLU A 57 -1.36 -3.57 12.25
CA GLU A 57 -0.67 -3.49 13.54
C GLU A 57 -0.10 -2.08 13.78
N ASN A 58 0.36 -1.42 12.73
CA ASN A 58 0.96 -0.09 12.83
C ASN A 58 -0.04 1.05 12.57
N GLY A 59 -1.33 0.74 12.46
CA GLY A 59 -2.35 1.76 12.30
C GLY A 59 -2.40 2.40 10.91
N VAL A 60 -1.76 1.79 9.94
CA VAL A 60 -1.71 2.31 8.56
C VAL A 60 -3.00 2.01 7.80
N ILE A 61 -3.60 0.87 8.09
CA ILE A 61 -4.91 0.46 7.56
C ILE A 61 -5.79 0.01 8.71
N ARG A 62 -7.11 -0.06 8.48
CA ARG A 62 -8.03 -0.63 9.45
C ARG A 62 -8.99 -1.60 8.79
N LEU A 63 -9.40 -2.58 9.55
CA LEU A 63 -10.40 -3.55 9.13
C LEU A 63 -11.76 -2.86 9.08
N THR A 64 -12.49 -3.00 7.99
CA THR A 64 -13.81 -2.39 7.83
C THR A 64 -14.94 -3.41 7.87
N ALA A 65 -14.67 -4.64 7.45
CA ALA A 65 -15.67 -5.69 7.45
C ALA A 65 -14.99 -7.05 7.56
N SER A 66 -15.67 -7.99 8.20
CA SER A 66 -15.19 -9.36 8.32
C SER A 66 -16.38 -10.28 8.21
N GLU A 67 -16.42 -11.09 7.15
CA GLU A 67 -17.47 -12.07 6.92
C GLU A 67 -16.79 -13.41 6.65
N GLY A 68 -16.77 -14.28 7.66
CA GLY A 68 -16.06 -15.53 7.57
C GLY A 68 -14.58 -15.28 7.33
N ARG A 69 -14.07 -15.77 6.21
CA ARG A 69 -12.66 -15.58 5.82
C ARG A 69 -12.43 -14.31 5.03
N ARG A 70 -13.50 -13.64 4.62
CA ARG A 70 -13.42 -12.44 3.80
C ARG A 70 -13.27 -11.21 4.69
N LYS A 71 -12.14 -10.54 4.57
CA LYS A 71 -11.85 -9.33 5.33
C LYS A 71 -11.58 -8.19 4.38
N SER A 72 -12.16 -7.03 4.70
CA SER A 72 -11.97 -5.80 3.93
C SER A 72 -11.25 -4.78 4.78
N TYR A 73 -10.48 -3.94 4.12
CA TYR A 73 -9.64 -2.94 4.76
C TYR A 73 -9.74 -1.61 4.03
N ILE A 74 -9.35 -0.55 4.72
CA ILE A 74 -9.21 0.78 4.12
C ILE A 74 -8.00 1.47 4.76
N ILE A 75 -7.33 2.32 4.00
CA ILE A 75 -6.22 3.12 4.50
C ILE A 75 -6.71 4.13 5.55
N THR A 76 -5.92 4.34 6.60
CA THR A 76 -6.24 5.32 7.64
C THR A 76 -5.64 6.68 7.29
N GLU A 77 -5.94 7.70 8.09
CA GLU A 77 -5.32 9.02 7.90
C GLU A 77 -3.80 8.94 8.07
N VAL A 78 -3.32 8.12 9.02
CA VAL A 78 -1.89 7.87 9.19
C VAL A 78 -1.30 7.26 7.92
N GLY A 79 -2.00 6.28 7.35
CA GLY A 79 -1.56 5.64 6.12
C GLY A 79 -1.55 6.58 4.92
N LYS A 80 -2.56 7.45 4.82
CA LYS A 80 -2.63 8.44 3.73
C LYS A 80 -1.46 9.41 3.81
N GLU A 81 -1.11 9.85 5.00
CA GLU A 81 0.02 10.76 5.18
C GLU A 81 1.33 10.08 4.80
N MET A 82 1.50 8.82 5.21
CA MET A 82 2.66 8.01 4.83
C MET A 82 2.78 7.88 3.31
N LEU A 83 1.66 7.56 2.68
CA LEU A 83 1.62 7.36 1.22
C LEU A 83 1.95 8.67 0.50
N LYS A 84 1.41 9.78 0.98
CA LYS A 84 1.66 11.10 0.41
C LYS A 84 3.15 11.47 0.52
N GLN A 85 3.76 11.24 1.67
CA GLN A 85 5.18 11.51 1.87
C GLN A 85 6.03 10.66 0.92
N GLU A 86 5.67 9.41 0.75
CA GLU A 86 6.39 8.52 -0.16
C GLU A 86 6.23 8.97 -1.61
N TYR A 87 5.02 9.36 -2.00
CA TYR A 87 4.74 9.88 -3.33
C TYR A 87 5.63 11.11 -3.62
N GLU A 88 5.70 12.05 -2.67
CA GLU A 88 6.51 13.26 -2.83
C GLU A 88 8.01 12.92 -2.91
N ARG A 89 8.46 11.95 -2.11
CA ARG A 89 9.86 11.51 -2.15
C ARG A 89 10.22 10.94 -3.52
N LEU A 90 9.36 10.07 -4.05
CA LEU A 90 9.58 9.46 -5.36
C LEU A 90 9.58 10.50 -6.47
N LYS A 91 8.66 11.44 -6.40
CA LYS A 91 8.54 12.54 -7.35
C LYS A 91 9.81 13.39 -7.36
N THR A 92 10.34 13.71 -6.18
CA THR A 92 11.58 14.45 -6.03
C THR A 92 12.75 13.69 -6.67
N MET A 93 12.83 12.39 -6.44
CA MET A 93 13.88 11.56 -7.02
C MET A 93 13.83 11.56 -8.55
N VAL A 94 12.61 11.49 -9.10
CA VAL A 94 12.43 11.56 -10.55
C VAL A 94 12.91 12.92 -11.08
N LEU A 95 12.54 14.00 -10.41
CA LEU A 95 12.96 15.34 -10.80
C LEU A 95 14.47 15.50 -10.72
N ASP A 96 15.09 14.97 -9.68
CA ASP A 96 16.55 15.04 -9.52
C ASP A 96 17.28 14.29 -10.63
N GLY A 97 16.68 13.22 -11.15
CA GLY A 97 17.24 12.44 -12.25
C GLY A 97 16.97 13.05 -13.63
N SER A 98 16.02 13.96 -13.70
CA SER A 98 15.61 14.57 -14.98
C SER A 98 16.77 15.36 -15.58
N GLY A 99 17.05 15.12 -16.85
CA GLY A 99 18.15 15.76 -17.56
C GLY A 99 19.51 15.11 -17.30
N ARG A 100 19.58 14.12 -16.39
CA ARG A 100 20.82 13.40 -16.10
C ARG A 100 20.82 11.99 -16.69
N VAL A 101 19.63 11.37 -16.75
CA VAL A 101 19.46 10.02 -17.30
C VAL A 101 18.86 10.03 -18.69
#